data_1d123e61db7770dd798967da4e2a1e94
#
_entry.id   1d123e61db7770dd798967da4e2a1e94
#
_cell.length_a   1.000
_cell.length_b   1.000
_cell.length_c   1.000
_cell.angle_alpha   90.00
_cell.angle_beta   90.00
_cell.angle_gamma   90.00
#
_symmetry.space_group_name_H-M   'P 1'
#
loop_
_entity.id
_entity.type
_entity.pdbx_description
1 polymer ?
#
loop_
_entity_poly.entity_id
_entity_poly.type
_entity_poly.pdbx_seq_one_letter_code
_entity_poly.pdbx_strand_id
1 'polypeptide(L)'
;MASSSAAQDQVFVGPGLSPFKRIMTAIGVLIVTALVLWIAIHEGLSALGSTITAIIFILGFVIYLRIIAPVPFTIELNSEALIKRGRNGEVIELPWDRVTRIKEEFFPNGKRIGITVYRKPATPQEKTRAWAVYRDDVTGIDELAQALKEAIPETCQWQSETVHD
;
A
#
# COMPACT_ATOMS: atom_id res chain seq x y z
N MET A 1 11.42 22.41 33.27
CA MET A 1 11.85 21.01 33.14
C MET A 1 10.92 20.38 32.11
N ALA A 2 11.34 20.41 30.84
CA ALA A 2 10.58 19.81 29.76
C ALA A 2 10.86 18.30 29.82
N SER A 3 9.84 17.49 30.11
CA SER A 3 9.91 16.04 29.96
C SER A 3 10.11 15.76 28.47
N SER A 4 11.34 15.45 28.11
CA SER A 4 11.65 14.78 26.83
C SER A 4 11.00 13.40 26.90
N SER A 5 9.75 13.31 26.42
CA SER A 5 9.15 12.02 26.09
C SER A 5 10.03 11.42 25.01
N ALA A 6 10.84 10.44 25.38
CA ALA A 6 11.59 9.65 24.43
C ALA A 6 10.56 9.12 23.42
N ALA A 7 10.69 9.57 22.18
CA ALA A 7 9.86 9.06 21.09
C ALA A 7 10.10 7.55 21.05
N GLN A 8 9.14 6.78 21.55
CA GLN A 8 9.18 5.33 21.46
C GLN A 8 9.12 5.00 19.97
N ASP A 9 10.06 4.22 19.50
CA ASP A 9 10.05 3.69 18.14
C ASP A 9 8.73 2.93 17.94
N GLN A 10 7.82 3.53 17.19
CA GLN A 10 6.52 2.93 16.91
C GLN A 10 6.59 2.22 15.57
N VAL A 11 6.18 0.96 15.55
CA VAL A 11 6.22 0.12 14.36
C VAL A 11 4.81 -0.25 13.93
N PHE A 12 4.46 0.08 12.70
CA PHE A 12 3.19 -0.27 12.07
C PHE A 12 3.43 -1.28 10.96
N VAL A 13 2.58 -2.31 10.89
CA VAL A 13 2.75 -3.41 9.95
C VAL A 13 1.73 -3.32 8.83
N GLY A 14 2.23 -3.31 7.59
CA GLY A 14 1.44 -3.57 6.40
C GLY A 14 1.50 -5.06 6.05
N PRO A 15 0.44 -5.84 6.34
CA PRO A 15 0.50 -7.30 6.23
C PRO A 15 0.59 -7.79 4.78
N GLY A 16 0.37 -6.90 3.80
CA GLY A 16 0.25 -7.27 2.40
C GLY A 16 -1.01 -8.10 2.13
N LEU A 17 -0.97 -8.91 1.08
CA LEU A 17 -2.09 -9.78 0.75
C LEU A 17 -2.19 -10.93 1.75
N SER A 18 -3.29 -10.98 2.51
CA SER A 18 -3.49 -12.02 3.52
C SER A 18 -3.51 -13.42 2.88
N PRO A 19 -3.11 -14.49 3.60
CA PRO A 19 -3.14 -15.86 3.09
C PRO A 19 -4.52 -16.28 2.60
N PHE A 20 -5.58 -15.86 3.30
CA PHE A 20 -6.96 -16.13 2.90
C PHE A 20 -7.30 -15.47 1.55
N LYS A 21 -6.97 -14.19 1.37
CA LYS A 21 -7.18 -13.47 0.10
C LYS A 21 -6.40 -14.14 -1.04
N ARG A 22 -5.17 -14.61 -0.78
CA ARG A 22 -4.37 -15.35 -1.78
C ARG A 22 -5.04 -16.64 -2.21
N ILE A 23 -5.54 -17.44 -1.26
CA ILE A 23 -6.24 -18.69 -1.54
C ILE A 23 -7.52 -18.41 -2.31
N MET A 24 -8.34 -17.46 -1.88
CA MET A 24 -9.58 -17.09 -2.56
C MET A 24 -9.32 -16.60 -4.00
N THR A 25 -8.29 -15.80 -4.20
CA THR A 25 -7.90 -15.35 -5.55
C THR A 25 -7.44 -16.53 -6.42
N ALA A 26 -6.64 -17.45 -5.86
CA ALA A 26 -6.21 -18.65 -6.58
C ALA A 26 -7.41 -19.54 -6.99
N ILE A 27 -8.34 -19.76 -6.07
CA ILE A 27 -9.58 -20.52 -6.36
C ILE A 27 -10.39 -19.79 -7.45
N GLY A 28 -10.56 -18.48 -7.35
CA GLY A 28 -11.26 -17.68 -8.35
C GLY A 28 -10.63 -17.81 -9.74
N VAL A 29 -9.31 -17.72 -9.84
CA VAL A 29 -8.57 -17.90 -11.11
C VAL A 29 -8.77 -19.30 -11.67
N LEU A 30 -8.72 -20.34 -10.84
CA LEU A 30 -8.97 -21.71 -11.27
C LEU A 30 -10.38 -21.90 -11.81
N ILE A 31 -11.39 -21.36 -11.12
CA ILE A 31 -12.80 -21.43 -11.57
C ILE A 31 -12.97 -20.70 -12.90
N VAL A 32 -12.46 -19.47 -13.03
CA VAL A 32 -12.55 -18.70 -14.27
C VAL A 32 -11.81 -19.39 -15.40
N THR A 33 -10.61 -19.93 -15.15
CA THR A 33 -9.85 -20.67 -16.15
C THR A 33 -10.62 -21.92 -16.61
N ALA A 34 -11.20 -22.67 -15.69
CA ALA A 34 -12.00 -23.85 -16.03
C ALA A 34 -13.25 -23.49 -16.85
N LEU A 35 -13.93 -22.39 -16.50
CA LEU A 35 -15.09 -21.89 -17.24
C LEU A 35 -14.71 -21.46 -18.66
N VAL A 36 -13.63 -20.71 -18.80
CA VAL A 36 -13.13 -20.26 -20.11
C VAL A 36 -12.72 -21.43 -20.98
N LEU A 37 -12.04 -22.43 -20.41
CA LEU A 37 -11.70 -23.67 -21.13
C LEU A 37 -12.94 -24.45 -21.56
N TRP A 38 -13.93 -24.56 -20.68
CA TRP A 38 -15.19 -25.24 -21.02
C TRP A 38 -15.91 -24.54 -22.17
N ILE A 39 -16.00 -23.21 -22.16
CA ILE A 39 -16.58 -22.42 -23.25
C ILE A 39 -15.77 -22.62 -24.54
N ALA A 40 -14.43 -22.52 -24.48
CA ALA A 40 -13.56 -22.66 -25.63
C ALA A 40 -13.71 -24.03 -26.32
N ILE A 41 -13.84 -25.09 -25.55
CA ILE A 41 -14.06 -26.43 -26.08
C ILE A 41 -15.46 -26.55 -26.70
N HIS A 42 -16.48 -25.96 -26.09
CA HIS A 42 -17.84 -25.98 -26.57
C HIS A 42 -18.04 -25.22 -27.89
N GLU A 43 -17.32 -24.11 -28.05
CA GLU A 43 -17.27 -23.28 -29.28
C GLU A 43 -16.35 -23.88 -30.35
N GLY A 44 -15.81 -25.10 -30.14
CA GLY A 44 -15.00 -25.81 -31.13
C GLY A 44 -13.57 -25.32 -31.26
N LEU A 45 -13.03 -24.63 -30.28
CA LEU A 45 -11.59 -24.30 -30.27
C LEU A 45 -10.75 -25.59 -30.26
N SER A 46 -9.66 -25.57 -31.04
CA SER A 46 -8.70 -26.66 -31.03
C SER A 46 -8.07 -26.86 -29.65
N ALA A 47 -7.59 -28.05 -29.35
CA ALA A 47 -6.86 -28.35 -28.11
C ALA A 47 -5.68 -27.36 -27.88
N LEU A 48 -5.00 -26.99 -28.97
CA LEU A 48 -3.91 -26.00 -28.91
C LEU A 48 -4.43 -24.63 -28.48
N GLY A 49 -5.53 -24.15 -29.03
CA GLY A 49 -6.13 -22.85 -28.67
C GLY A 49 -6.56 -22.81 -27.20
N SER A 50 -7.20 -23.88 -26.72
CA SER A 50 -7.60 -24.02 -25.31
C SER A 50 -6.40 -24.03 -24.37
N THR A 51 -5.32 -24.71 -24.73
CA THR A 51 -4.09 -24.74 -23.92
C THR A 51 -3.43 -23.35 -23.84
N ILE A 52 -3.32 -22.63 -24.96
CA ILE A 52 -2.77 -21.27 -24.98
C ILE A 52 -3.60 -20.33 -24.08
N THR A 53 -4.92 -20.42 -24.17
CA THR A 53 -5.80 -19.61 -23.31
C THR A 53 -5.55 -19.89 -21.83
N ALA A 54 -5.45 -21.15 -21.41
CA ALA A 54 -5.14 -21.51 -20.02
C ALA A 54 -3.78 -20.93 -19.56
N ILE A 55 -2.77 -21.03 -20.40
CA ILE A 55 -1.43 -20.49 -20.11
C ILE A 55 -1.50 -18.98 -19.90
N ILE A 56 -2.22 -18.24 -20.74
CA ILE A 56 -2.37 -16.78 -20.60
C ILE A 56 -3.00 -16.42 -19.26
N PHE A 57 -4.06 -17.13 -18.83
CA PHE A 57 -4.71 -16.88 -17.54
C PHE A 57 -3.76 -17.16 -16.36
N ILE A 58 -3.04 -18.28 -16.40
CA ILE A 58 -2.07 -18.62 -15.35
C ILE A 58 -0.93 -17.60 -15.28
N LEU A 59 -0.38 -17.21 -16.42
CA LEU A 59 0.67 -16.18 -16.48
C LEU A 59 0.18 -14.83 -15.95
N GLY A 60 -1.03 -14.42 -16.35
CA GLY A 60 -1.66 -13.18 -15.83
C GLY A 60 -1.79 -13.21 -14.32
N PHE A 61 -2.18 -14.35 -13.75
CA PHE A 61 -2.26 -14.50 -12.29
C PHE A 61 -0.89 -14.44 -11.59
N VAL A 62 0.12 -15.08 -12.17
CA VAL A 62 1.49 -15.02 -11.64
C VAL A 62 2.03 -13.59 -11.67
N ILE A 63 1.77 -12.86 -12.76
CA ILE A 63 2.13 -11.44 -12.90
C ILE A 63 1.40 -10.61 -11.84
N TYR A 64 0.09 -10.82 -11.65
CA TYR A 64 -0.68 -10.15 -10.61
C TYR A 64 -0.05 -10.35 -9.23
N LEU A 65 0.24 -11.59 -8.85
CA LEU A 65 0.83 -11.90 -7.54
C LEU A 65 2.24 -11.30 -7.35
N ARG A 66 3.00 -11.17 -8.42
CA ARG A 66 4.39 -10.66 -8.36
C ARG A 66 4.49 -9.14 -8.40
N ILE A 67 3.62 -8.48 -9.17
CA ILE A 67 3.76 -7.06 -9.52
C ILE A 67 2.68 -6.21 -8.86
N ILE A 68 1.43 -6.69 -8.84
CA ILE A 68 0.26 -5.88 -8.45
C ILE A 68 -0.15 -6.15 -7.01
N ALA A 69 -0.04 -7.40 -6.54
CA ALA A 69 -0.49 -7.75 -5.20
C ALA A 69 0.29 -6.98 -4.12
N PRO A 70 -0.40 -6.48 -3.07
CA PRO A 70 0.25 -5.77 -1.97
C PRO A 70 1.36 -6.61 -1.32
N VAL A 71 2.54 -6.02 -1.20
CA VAL A 71 3.70 -6.64 -0.56
C VAL A 71 3.75 -6.23 0.91
N PRO A 72 4.07 -7.14 1.85
CA PRO A 72 4.25 -6.76 3.25
C PRO A 72 5.35 -5.71 3.43
N PHE A 73 5.10 -4.76 4.32
CA PHE A 73 6.05 -3.72 4.70
C PHE A 73 5.90 -3.36 6.18
N THR A 74 6.87 -2.64 6.72
CA THR A 74 6.78 -2.00 8.04
C THR A 74 7.02 -0.51 7.91
N ILE A 75 6.35 0.27 8.76
CA ILE A 75 6.56 1.69 8.93
C ILE A 75 7.10 1.88 10.36
N GLU A 76 8.27 2.45 10.46
CA GLU A 76 8.91 2.79 11.73
C GLU A 76 8.91 4.32 11.85
N LEU A 77 8.43 4.84 12.98
CA LEU A 77 8.51 6.25 13.33
C LEU A 77 9.54 6.41 14.44
N ASN A 78 10.56 7.19 14.18
CA ASN A 78 11.55 7.54 15.19
C ASN A 78 11.69 9.08 15.31
N SER A 79 12.58 9.56 16.17
CA SER A 79 12.79 10.98 16.40
C SER A 79 13.31 11.75 15.17
N GLU A 80 13.90 11.08 14.19
CA GLU A 80 14.59 11.71 13.06
C GLU A 80 13.83 11.56 11.74
N ALA A 81 13.11 10.44 11.57
CA ALA A 81 12.52 10.08 10.27
C ALA A 81 11.33 9.13 10.39
N LEU A 82 10.53 9.10 9.33
CA LEU A 82 9.65 8.00 8.98
C LEU A 82 10.40 7.04 8.06
N ILE A 83 10.46 5.76 8.44
CA ILE A 83 11.18 4.73 7.69
C ILE A 83 10.18 3.67 7.25
N LYS A 84 10.08 3.43 5.94
CA LYS A 84 9.34 2.30 5.39
C LYS A 84 10.31 1.22 4.95
N ARG A 85 10.13 0.00 5.45
CA ARG A 85 10.91 -1.17 5.04
C ARG A 85 10.02 -2.15 4.28
N GLY A 86 10.33 -2.37 3.03
CA GLY A 86 9.69 -3.39 2.21
C GLY A 86 10.31 -4.78 2.41
N ARG A 87 9.54 -5.82 2.13
CA ARG A 87 10.01 -7.22 2.22
C ARG A 87 11.25 -7.50 1.35
N ASN A 88 11.41 -6.79 0.24
CA ASN A 88 12.52 -6.99 -0.70
C ASN A 88 13.81 -6.26 -0.30
N GLY A 89 13.89 -5.75 0.93
CA GLY A 89 15.02 -4.94 1.39
C GLY A 89 14.97 -3.49 0.93
N GLU A 90 13.89 -3.05 0.28
CA GLU A 90 13.68 -1.65 -0.03
C GLU A 90 13.47 -0.86 1.26
N VAL A 91 14.27 0.18 1.44
CA VAL A 91 14.17 1.11 2.57
C VAL A 91 13.92 2.51 2.01
N ILE A 92 12.80 3.10 2.42
CA ILE A 92 12.48 4.49 2.12
C ILE A 92 12.54 5.24 3.44
N GLU A 93 13.51 6.13 3.55
CA GLU A 93 13.67 7.01 4.69
C GLU A 93 13.22 8.42 4.35
N LEU A 94 12.37 8.97 5.20
CA LEU A 94 11.80 10.30 5.07
C LEU A 94 12.14 11.11 6.33
N PRO A 95 13.27 11.83 6.36
CA PRO A 95 13.63 12.71 7.45
C PRO A 95 12.56 13.79 7.68
N TRP A 96 12.25 14.09 8.94
CA TRP A 96 11.17 15.03 9.28
C TRP A 96 11.38 16.44 8.74
N ASP A 97 12.60 16.91 8.61
CA ASP A 97 12.96 18.21 8.03
C ASP A 97 12.60 18.33 6.54
N ARG A 98 12.43 17.21 5.86
CA ARG A 98 12.04 17.13 4.45
C ARG A 98 10.54 16.96 4.24
N VAL A 99 9.79 16.58 5.27
CA VAL A 99 8.33 16.47 5.20
C VAL A 99 7.72 17.87 5.21
N THR A 100 6.91 18.18 4.20
CA THR A 100 6.30 19.50 4.06
C THR A 100 4.84 19.52 4.43
N ARG A 101 4.13 18.43 4.11
CA ARG A 101 2.71 18.35 4.30
C ARG A 101 2.30 16.89 4.49
N ILE A 102 1.33 16.67 5.37
CA ILE A 102 0.61 15.41 5.48
C ILE A 102 -0.86 15.67 5.18
N LYS A 103 -1.43 14.87 4.29
CA LYS A 103 -2.85 14.91 3.92
C LYS A 103 -3.49 13.62 4.37
N GLU A 104 -4.56 13.73 5.15
CA GLU A 104 -5.43 12.61 5.47
C GLU A 104 -6.77 12.75 4.75
N GLU A 105 -7.29 11.64 4.25
CA GLU A 105 -8.54 11.58 3.51
C GLU A 105 -9.54 10.71 4.24
N PHE A 106 -10.79 11.16 4.27
CA PHE A 106 -11.90 10.48 4.94
C PHE A 106 -13.04 10.21 3.98
N PHE A 107 -13.74 9.11 4.21
CA PHE A 107 -15.08 8.91 3.66
C PHE A 107 -16.10 9.84 4.33
N PRO A 108 -17.28 10.08 3.71
CA PRO A 108 -18.36 10.88 4.33
C PRO A 108 -18.84 10.33 5.68
N ASN A 109 -18.65 9.04 5.93
CA ASN A 109 -18.98 8.38 7.22
C ASN A 109 -17.89 8.55 8.31
N GLY A 110 -16.87 9.38 8.06
CA GLY A 110 -15.80 9.65 9.00
C GLY A 110 -14.70 8.59 9.08
N LYS A 111 -14.77 7.50 8.30
CA LYS A 111 -13.67 6.52 8.25
C LYS A 111 -12.51 7.07 7.43
N ARG A 112 -11.28 6.97 7.96
CA ARG A 112 -10.07 7.38 7.22
C ARG A 112 -9.84 6.44 6.04
N ILE A 113 -9.61 7.03 4.86
CA ILE A 113 -9.27 6.32 3.62
C ILE A 113 -7.77 6.05 3.59
N GLY A 114 -6.98 7.10 3.79
CA GLY A 114 -5.54 7.04 3.65
C GLY A 114 -4.83 8.27 4.22
N ILE A 115 -3.51 8.18 4.22
CA ILE A 115 -2.60 9.24 4.63
C ILE A 115 -1.56 9.39 3.53
N THR A 116 -1.35 10.62 3.06
CA THR A 116 -0.34 10.95 2.06
C THR A 116 0.68 11.91 2.65
N VAL A 117 1.94 11.52 2.64
CA VAL A 117 3.09 12.31 3.13
C VAL A 117 3.80 12.93 1.93
N TYR A 118 3.88 14.25 1.89
CA TYR A 118 4.58 15.01 0.86
C TYR A 118 5.94 15.45 1.35
N ARG A 119 6.97 15.30 0.52
CA ARG A 119 8.33 15.70 0.83
C ARG A 119 8.90 16.70 -0.18
N LYS A 120 9.83 17.52 0.29
CA LYS A 120 10.66 18.35 -0.59
C LYS A 120 11.49 17.45 -1.52
N PRO A 121 11.63 17.85 -2.79
CA PRO A 121 12.55 17.16 -3.70
C PRO A 121 13.99 17.28 -3.18
N ALA A 122 14.79 16.22 -3.39
CA ALA A 122 16.20 16.21 -2.99
C ALA A 122 17.05 17.13 -3.87
N THR A 123 16.65 17.28 -5.14
CA THR A 123 17.31 18.12 -6.16
C THR A 123 16.26 18.95 -6.88
N PRO A 124 16.63 20.13 -7.46
CA PRO A 124 15.70 20.96 -8.20
C PRO A 124 15.03 20.27 -9.41
N GLN A 125 15.64 19.23 -9.94
CA GLN A 125 15.10 18.43 -11.05
C GLN A 125 14.17 17.30 -10.60
N GLU A 126 14.17 16.95 -9.32
CA GLU A 126 13.30 15.92 -8.78
C GLU A 126 11.88 16.47 -8.58
N LYS A 127 10.88 15.78 -9.12
CA LYS A 127 9.48 16.12 -8.86
C LYS A 127 9.16 15.88 -7.38
N THR A 128 8.31 16.72 -6.80
CA THR A 128 7.75 16.47 -5.46
C THR A 128 7.21 15.05 -5.39
N ARG A 129 7.76 14.25 -4.50
CA ARG A 129 7.30 12.88 -4.29
C ARG A 129 6.35 12.85 -3.10
N ALA A 130 5.25 12.14 -3.28
CA ALA A 130 4.34 11.80 -2.22
C ALA A 130 4.44 10.29 -1.93
N TRP A 131 4.32 9.95 -0.66
CA TRP A 131 4.16 8.57 -0.22
C TRP A 131 2.77 8.44 0.41
N ALA A 132 2.00 7.48 -0.06
CA ALA A 132 0.66 7.23 0.45
C ALA A 132 0.57 5.85 1.11
N VAL A 133 -0.26 5.75 2.13
CA VAL A 133 -0.68 4.52 2.77
C VAL A 133 -2.19 4.56 2.95
N TYR A 134 -2.86 3.48 2.58
CA TYR A 134 -4.30 3.37 2.67
C TYR A 134 -4.71 2.44 3.82
N ARG A 135 -5.97 2.55 4.23
CA ARG A 135 -6.53 1.75 5.33
C ARG A 135 -6.32 0.25 5.17
N ASP A 136 -6.43 -0.25 3.94
CA ASP A 136 -6.28 -1.67 3.65
C ASP A 136 -4.81 -2.12 3.57
N ASP A 137 -3.87 -1.17 3.54
CA ASP A 137 -2.44 -1.44 3.40
C ASP A 137 -1.73 -1.62 4.75
N VAL A 138 -2.27 -1.07 5.84
CA VAL A 138 -1.63 -1.08 7.16
C VAL A 138 -2.64 -1.41 8.26
N THR A 139 -2.18 -2.17 9.24
CA THR A 139 -2.94 -2.40 10.46
C THR A 139 -2.84 -1.17 11.36
N GLY A 140 -3.99 -0.61 11.79
CA GLY A 140 -3.98 0.53 12.70
C GLY A 140 -3.64 1.87 12.02
N ILE A 141 -4.32 2.21 10.91
CA ILE A 141 -4.10 3.49 10.22
C ILE A 141 -4.47 4.70 11.10
N ASP A 142 -5.40 4.54 12.02
CA ASP A 142 -5.83 5.61 12.92
C ASP A 142 -4.77 5.88 13.99
N GLU A 143 -4.15 4.85 14.50
CA GLU A 143 -3.00 4.91 15.41
C GLU A 143 -1.77 5.47 14.70
N LEU A 144 -1.53 5.06 13.45
CA LEU A 144 -0.46 5.64 12.62
C LEU A 144 -0.66 7.14 12.42
N ALA A 145 -1.89 7.59 12.14
CA ALA A 145 -2.17 9.01 11.98
C ALA A 145 -1.90 9.81 13.25
N GLN A 146 -2.27 9.26 14.41
CA GLN A 146 -2.00 9.89 15.68
C GLN A 146 -0.50 9.98 15.96
N ALA A 147 0.23 8.89 15.75
CA ALA A 147 1.68 8.86 15.93
C ALA A 147 2.39 9.84 14.99
N LEU A 148 1.93 9.97 13.74
CA LEU A 148 2.44 10.96 12.80
C LEU A 148 2.20 12.39 13.29
N LYS A 149 1.00 12.71 13.85
CA LYS A 149 0.70 14.04 14.40
C LYS A 149 1.62 14.42 15.56
N GLU A 150 2.03 13.43 16.35
CA GLU A 150 2.94 13.62 17.49
C GLU A 150 4.41 13.77 17.05
N ALA A 151 4.79 13.11 15.92
CA ALA A 151 6.16 13.06 15.44
C ALA A 151 6.56 14.21 14.51
N ILE A 152 5.59 14.80 13.78
CA ILE A 152 5.89 15.86 12.79
C ILE A 152 6.32 17.17 13.46
N PRO A 153 7.26 17.92 12.84
CA PRO A 153 7.62 19.25 13.31
C PRO A 153 6.47 20.25 13.11
N GLU A 154 6.43 21.31 13.91
CA GLU A 154 5.42 22.38 13.81
C GLU A 154 5.37 23.06 12.43
N THR A 155 6.45 23.00 11.67
CA THR A 155 6.52 23.54 10.30
C THR A 155 5.81 22.70 9.26
N CYS A 156 5.43 21.46 9.58
CA CYS A 156 4.71 20.57 8.69
C CYS A 156 3.21 20.90 8.69
N GLN A 157 2.63 21.05 7.50
CA GLN A 157 1.21 21.29 7.35
C GLN A 157 0.43 19.97 7.47
N TRP A 158 -0.58 19.95 8.34
CA TRP A 158 -1.54 18.83 8.41
C TRP A 158 -2.86 19.27 7.77
N GLN A 159 -3.34 18.47 6.81
CA GLN A 159 -4.58 18.73 6.08
C GLN A 159 -5.50 17.51 6.19
N SER A 160 -6.77 17.76 6.49
CA SER A 160 -7.81 16.73 6.52
C SER A 160 -8.87 17.08 5.49
N GLU A 161 -9.22 16.12 4.64
CA GLU A 161 -10.21 16.29 3.57
C GLU A 161 -11.21 15.14 3.59
N THR A 162 -12.49 15.48 3.43
CA THR A 162 -13.53 14.47 3.21
C THR A 162 -13.79 14.36 1.71
N VAL A 163 -13.60 13.17 1.17
CA VAL A 163 -13.86 12.90 -0.26
C VAL A 163 -15.36 12.73 -0.43
N HIS A 164 -15.95 13.57 -1.28
CA HIS A 164 -17.34 13.44 -1.73
C HIS A 164 -17.31 12.81 -3.13
N ASP A 165 -18.08 11.74 -3.30
CA ASP A 165 -18.29 11.10 -4.62
C ASP A 165 -19.01 12.02 -5.59
#